data_d8bf9191056e89133498d4f19103c512
#
_entry.id   d8bf9191056e89133498d4f19103c512
#
_cell.length_a   1.000
_cell.length_b   1.000
_cell.length_c   1.000
_cell.angle_alpha   90.00
_cell.angle_beta   90.00
_cell.angle_gamma   90.00
#
_symmetry.space_group_name_H-M   'P 1'
#
loop_
_entity.id
_entity.type
_entity.pdbx_description
1 polymer ?
#
loop_
_entity_poly.entity_id
_entity_poly.type
_entity_poly.pdbx_seq_one_letter_code
_entity_poly.pdbx_strand_id
1 'polypeptide(L)'
;FELPVSVMGDVHAHALGEARWGAGKDYDSCLVAAIGTGIGGAFVQDGTILLGAHGVAGHVGHVACLEAAGVPCACGATGHLEPIASGPGIAADYARRTGESIEGREVARRSIAGDSHAIASVSRAGHALGSTLGSLCNVVDPAVVILSGSVAMSGRIWEDALKSGFVSQAMKPVAATPLIMGALGGAAPLIGA
;
A
#
# COMPACT_ATOMS: atom_id res chain seq x y z
N PHE A 1 24.41 17.25 -19.38
CA PHE A 1 24.46 18.21 -18.27
C PHE A 1 25.65 17.85 -17.39
N GLU A 2 26.53 18.81 -17.13
CA GLU A 2 27.69 18.64 -16.23
C GLU A 2 27.30 18.89 -14.75
N LEU A 3 26.13 18.39 -14.35
CA LEU A 3 25.62 18.53 -12.98
C LEU A 3 25.67 17.17 -12.27
N PRO A 4 25.90 17.14 -10.94
CA PRO A 4 25.74 15.92 -10.16
C PRO A 4 24.30 15.42 -10.30
N VAL A 5 24.14 14.15 -10.63
CA VAL A 5 22.84 13.50 -10.75
C VAL A 5 22.72 12.39 -9.73
N SER A 6 21.63 12.37 -8.97
CA SER A 6 21.22 11.27 -8.10
C SER A 6 19.93 10.66 -8.62
N VAL A 7 19.83 9.33 -8.59
CA VAL A 7 18.63 8.60 -9.01
C VAL A 7 18.05 7.88 -7.80
N MET A 8 16.75 8.06 -7.61
CA MET A 8 16.00 7.42 -6.52
C MET A 8 14.72 6.80 -7.09
N GLY A 9 14.27 5.69 -6.52
CA GLY A 9 12.95 5.13 -6.83
C GLY A 9 11.84 6.12 -6.47
N ASP A 10 10.80 6.21 -7.29
CA ASP A 10 9.68 7.14 -7.12
C ASP A 10 8.95 6.94 -5.78
N VAL A 11 8.77 5.69 -5.35
CA VAL A 11 8.16 5.37 -4.04
C VAL A 11 9.08 5.76 -2.88
N HIS A 12 10.40 5.66 -3.04
CA HIS A 12 11.36 6.13 -2.06
C HIS A 12 11.29 7.66 -1.90
N ALA A 13 11.27 8.37 -3.02
CA ALA A 13 11.06 9.83 -3.01
C ALA A 13 9.71 10.20 -2.37
N HIS A 14 8.64 9.48 -2.75
CA HIS A 14 7.32 9.66 -2.14
C HIS A 14 7.36 9.52 -0.60
N ALA A 15 8.02 8.48 -0.11
CA ALA A 15 8.13 8.22 1.32
C ALA A 15 8.93 9.31 2.05
N LEU A 16 10.02 9.78 1.48
CA LEU A 16 10.78 10.91 2.03
C LEU A 16 9.96 12.19 2.07
N GLY A 17 9.18 12.47 1.02
CA GLY A 17 8.26 13.61 0.99
C GLY A 17 7.26 13.55 2.14
N GLU A 18 6.54 12.45 2.27
CA GLU A 18 5.57 12.27 3.36
C GLU A 18 6.21 12.28 4.75
N ALA A 19 7.40 11.67 4.91
CA ALA A 19 8.10 11.63 6.19
C ALA A 19 8.59 13.02 6.64
N ARG A 20 9.06 13.87 5.72
CA ARG A 20 9.66 15.15 6.06
C ARG A 20 8.68 16.31 6.07
N TRP A 21 7.73 16.33 5.15
CA TRP A 21 6.84 17.48 4.91
C TRP A 21 5.35 17.12 4.87
N GLY A 22 5.02 15.83 4.89
CA GLY A 22 3.65 15.34 4.82
C GLY A 22 3.13 14.81 6.15
N ALA A 23 2.37 13.72 6.06
CA ALA A 23 1.70 13.09 7.18
C ALA A 23 2.65 12.49 8.22
N GLY A 24 3.90 12.20 7.85
CA GLY A 24 4.93 11.61 8.71
C GLY A 24 5.79 12.59 9.47
N LYS A 25 5.67 13.91 9.27
CA LYS A 25 6.60 14.93 9.75
C LYS A 25 6.78 14.98 11.28
N ASP A 26 5.80 14.53 12.03
CA ASP A 26 5.79 14.55 13.50
C ASP A 26 6.12 13.16 14.10
N TYR A 27 6.59 12.20 13.27
CA TYR A 27 6.93 10.84 13.69
C TYR A 27 8.41 10.53 13.39
N ASP A 28 9.09 9.87 14.33
CA ASP A 28 10.49 9.47 14.18
C ASP A 28 10.67 8.35 13.15
N SER A 29 9.64 7.52 12.94
CA SER A 29 9.66 6.46 11.93
C SER A 29 8.31 6.28 11.25
N CYS A 30 8.33 5.95 9.96
CA CYS A 30 7.13 5.65 9.21
C CYS A 30 7.34 4.52 8.19
N LEU A 31 6.32 3.68 8.04
CA LEU A 31 6.18 2.77 6.90
C LEU A 31 5.19 3.40 5.93
N VAL A 32 5.66 3.80 4.76
CA VAL A 32 4.81 4.35 3.70
C VAL A 32 4.42 3.24 2.74
N ALA A 33 3.14 3.11 2.44
CA ALA A 33 2.61 2.23 1.40
C ALA A 33 1.87 3.06 0.35
N ALA A 34 2.33 3.00 -0.89
CA ALA A 34 1.72 3.67 -2.04
C ALA A 34 0.98 2.64 -2.89
N ILE A 35 -0.36 2.76 -2.95
CA ILE A 35 -1.26 1.78 -3.56
C ILE A 35 -1.96 2.40 -4.76
N GLY A 36 -1.56 2.00 -5.96
CA GLY A 36 -2.10 2.50 -7.23
C GLY A 36 -2.21 1.41 -8.28
N THR A 37 -1.60 1.62 -9.45
CA THR A 37 -1.44 0.58 -10.49
C THR A 37 -0.59 -0.58 -10.00
N GLY A 38 0.42 -0.31 -9.18
CA GLY A 38 1.19 -1.27 -8.41
C GLY A 38 1.11 -0.95 -6.93
N ILE A 39 1.87 -1.70 -6.12
CA ILE A 39 2.02 -1.47 -4.69
C ILE A 39 3.51 -1.39 -4.37
N GLY A 40 3.93 -0.20 -3.98
CA GLY A 40 5.26 0.05 -3.45
C GLY A 40 5.21 0.53 -2.01
N GLY A 41 6.36 0.61 -1.38
CA GLY A 41 6.49 1.17 -0.04
C GLY A 41 7.92 1.51 0.29
N ALA A 42 8.11 2.13 1.43
CA ALA A 42 9.42 2.42 1.99
C ALA A 42 9.33 2.60 3.50
N PHE A 43 10.40 2.27 4.18
CA PHE A 43 10.57 2.54 5.60
C PHE A 43 11.54 3.71 5.77
N VAL A 44 11.12 4.71 6.54
CA VAL A 44 11.92 5.89 6.89
C VAL A 44 12.06 5.95 8.40
N GLN A 45 13.27 6.13 8.88
CA GLN A 45 13.57 6.34 10.29
C GLN A 45 14.53 7.51 10.44
N ASP A 46 14.21 8.43 11.34
CA ASP A 46 15.01 9.65 11.63
C ASP A 46 15.34 10.43 10.34
N GLY A 47 14.35 10.54 9.43
CA GLY A 47 14.49 11.20 8.13
C GLY A 47 15.38 10.45 7.13
N THR A 48 15.83 9.24 7.45
CA THR A 48 16.67 8.38 6.59
C THR A 48 15.87 7.19 6.07
N ILE A 49 15.92 6.98 4.76
CA ILE A 49 15.24 5.87 4.11
C ILE A 49 16.07 4.59 4.17
N LEU A 50 15.43 3.47 4.47
CA LEU A 50 16.03 2.15 4.35
C LEU A 50 16.04 1.73 2.87
N LEU A 51 17.20 1.78 2.24
CA LEU A 51 17.36 1.36 0.84
C LEU A 51 17.57 -0.14 0.68
N GLY A 52 18.21 -0.79 1.66
CA GLY A 52 18.63 -2.18 1.58
C GLY A 52 19.85 -2.37 0.68
N ALA A 53 20.37 -3.60 0.65
CA ALA A 53 21.60 -3.93 -0.06
C ALA A 53 21.47 -3.80 -1.60
N HIS A 54 20.27 -3.91 -2.13
CA HIS A 54 19.98 -3.88 -3.57
C HIS A 54 19.12 -2.68 -3.98
N GLY A 55 18.86 -1.73 -3.07
CA GLY A 55 18.02 -0.57 -3.33
C GLY A 55 16.51 -0.89 -3.46
N VAL A 56 16.07 -2.05 -2.98
CA VAL A 56 14.68 -2.53 -3.14
C VAL A 56 13.94 -2.73 -1.81
N ALA A 57 14.48 -2.23 -0.70
CA ALA A 57 13.78 -2.32 0.57
C ALA A 57 12.43 -1.57 0.50
N GLY A 58 11.39 -2.17 1.09
CA GLY A 58 10.06 -1.57 1.08
C GLY A 58 9.15 -1.98 -0.07
N HIS A 59 9.53 -2.91 -0.95
CA HIS A 59 8.67 -3.43 -2.01
C HIS A 59 7.53 -4.30 -1.44
N VAL A 60 6.65 -3.67 -0.66
CA VAL A 60 5.56 -4.34 0.08
C VAL A 60 4.58 -5.10 -0.81
N GLY A 61 4.42 -4.69 -2.07
CA GLY A 61 3.57 -5.38 -3.06
C GLY A 61 4.07 -6.78 -3.40
N HIS A 62 5.35 -7.08 -3.15
CA HIS A 62 5.95 -8.39 -3.43
C HIS A 62 6.09 -9.26 -2.17
N VAL A 63 5.46 -8.90 -1.08
CA VAL A 63 5.34 -9.77 0.10
C VAL A 63 4.29 -10.84 -0.17
N ALA A 64 4.56 -12.06 0.28
CA ALA A 64 3.60 -13.16 0.18
C ALA A 64 2.33 -12.86 1.00
N CYS A 65 1.18 -13.17 0.43
CA CYS A 65 -0.12 -12.90 1.00
C CYS A 65 -1.04 -14.10 0.81
N LEU A 66 -1.75 -14.50 1.84
CA LEU A 66 -2.62 -15.69 1.80
C LEU A 66 -3.73 -15.57 0.77
N GLU A 67 -4.32 -14.38 0.64
CA GLU A 67 -5.37 -14.08 -0.33
C GLU A 67 -4.89 -14.17 -1.79
N ALA A 68 -3.58 -14.13 -2.00
CA ALA A 68 -2.94 -14.22 -3.31
C ALA A 68 -2.43 -15.63 -3.65
N ALA A 69 -2.70 -16.63 -2.82
CA ALA A 69 -2.21 -17.98 -3.03
C ALA A 69 -2.51 -18.47 -4.47
N GLY A 70 -1.46 -18.86 -5.20
CA GLY A 70 -1.56 -19.34 -6.58
C GLY A 70 -1.79 -18.24 -7.64
N VAL A 71 -1.91 -16.97 -7.28
CA VAL A 71 -2.10 -15.86 -8.23
C VAL A 71 -0.74 -15.43 -8.79
N PRO A 72 -0.53 -15.40 -10.12
CA PRO A 72 0.71 -14.92 -10.72
C PRO A 72 0.94 -13.44 -10.43
N CYS A 73 2.20 -13.07 -10.18
CA CYS A 73 2.65 -11.69 -10.05
C CYS A 73 3.49 -11.28 -11.26
N ALA A 74 3.44 -10.01 -11.63
CA ALA A 74 4.21 -9.45 -12.74
C ALA A 74 5.74 -9.62 -12.60
N CYS A 75 6.24 -9.79 -11.36
CA CYS A 75 7.66 -10.07 -11.11
C CYS A 75 8.10 -11.50 -11.43
N GLY A 76 7.19 -12.36 -11.88
CA GLY A 76 7.44 -13.78 -12.21
C GLY A 76 7.19 -14.78 -11.08
N ALA A 77 6.96 -14.31 -9.84
CA ALA A 77 6.57 -15.17 -8.72
C ALA A 77 5.04 -15.33 -8.64
N THR A 78 4.56 -16.13 -7.68
CA THR A 78 3.13 -16.29 -7.38
C THR A 78 2.87 -15.97 -5.91
N GLY A 79 1.66 -15.55 -5.59
CA GLY A 79 1.22 -15.38 -4.20
C GLY A 79 1.60 -14.03 -3.58
N HIS A 80 2.00 -13.04 -4.36
CA HIS A 80 2.31 -11.70 -3.88
C HIS A 80 1.06 -10.83 -3.69
N LEU A 81 1.17 -9.81 -2.83
CA LEU A 81 0.09 -8.89 -2.49
C LEU A 81 -0.43 -8.08 -3.68
N GLU A 82 0.45 -7.57 -4.53
CA GLU A 82 0.12 -6.61 -5.60
C GLU A 82 -0.99 -7.08 -6.55
N PRO A 83 -1.01 -8.33 -7.05
CA PRO A 83 -2.10 -8.83 -7.90
C PRO A 83 -3.48 -8.87 -7.24
N ILE A 84 -3.56 -8.67 -5.93
CA ILE A 84 -4.83 -8.70 -5.17
C ILE A 84 -5.24 -7.30 -4.73
N ALA A 85 -4.29 -6.50 -4.23
CA ALA A 85 -4.61 -5.27 -3.52
C ALA A 85 -4.35 -3.99 -4.34
N SER A 86 -3.74 -4.09 -5.53
CA SER A 86 -3.62 -2.95 -6.45
C SER A 86 -4.94 -2.64 -7.18
N GLY A 87 -5.01 -1.48 -7.84
CA GLY A 87 -6.17 -1.12 -8.68
C GLY A 87 -6.49 -2.17 -9.75
N PRO A 88 -5.52 -2.63 -10.55
CA PRO A 88 -5.71 -3.77 -11.46
C PRO A 88 -6.10 -5.07 -10.76
N GLY A 89 -5.58 -5.34 -9.56
CA GLY A 89 -5.95 -6.50 -8.76
C GLY A 89 -7.41 -6.49 -8.35
N ILE A 90 -7.93 -5.37 -7.89
CA ILE A 90 -9.35 -5.17 -7.56
C ILE A 90 -10.22 -5.38 -8.81
N ALA A 91 -9.82 -4.80 -9.96
CA ALA A 91 -10.51 -4.97 -11.22
C ALA A 91 -10.57 -6.43 -11.67
N ALA A 92 -9.45 -7.15 -11.58
CA ALA A 92 -9.36 -8.56 -11.94
C ALA A 92 -10.21 -9.46 -11.02
N ASP A 93 -10.27 -9.15 -9.72
CA ASP A 93 -11.13 -9.89 -8.79
C ASP A 93 -12.60 -9.68 -9.12
N TYR A 94 -13.01 -8.46 -9.41
CA TYR A 94 -14.37 -8.13 -9.82
C TYR A 94 -14.75 -8.83 -11.14
N ALA A 95 -13.86 -8.78 -12.13
CA ALA A 95 -14.09 -9.46 -13.42
C ALA A 95 -14.26 -10.99 -13.26
N ARG A 96 -13.50 -11.62 -12.38
CA ARG A 96 -13.67 -13.06 -12.08
C ARG A 96 -15.01 -13.38 -11.42
N ARG A 97 -15.57 -12.46 -10.65
CA ARG A 97 -16.87 -12.64 -9.96
C ARG A 97 -18.07 -12.40 -10.86
N THR A 98 -17.93 -11.48 -11.82
CA THR A 98 -19.09 -10.96 -12.59
C THR A 98 -19.01 -11.26 -14.09
N GLY A 99 -17.82 -11.51 -14.63
CA GLY A 99 -17.55 -11.56 -16.07
C GLY A 99 -17.40 -10.17 -16.71
N GLU A 100 -17.60 -9.07 -15.93
CA GLU A 100 -17.51 -7.70 -16.44
C GLU A 100 -16.11 -7.12 -16.16
N SER A 101 -15.45 -6.56 -17.19
CA SER A 101 -14.15 -5.93 -17.09
C SER A 101 -14.31 -4.41 -16.96
N ILE A 102 -14.00 -3.89 -15.77
CA ILE A 102 -14.00 -2.45 -15.45
C ILE A 102 -12.76 -2.08 -14.66
N GLU A 103 -12.43 -0.80 -14.59
CA GLU A 103 -11.26 -0.33 -13.81
C GLU A 103 -11.52 -0.42 -12.30
N GLY A 104 -10.44 -0.59 -11.51
CA GLY A 104 -10.53 -0.68 -10.05
C GLY A 104 -11.22 0.52 -9.39
N ARG A 105 -11.06 1.73 -9.96
CA ARG A 105 -11.77 2.94 -9.49
C ARG A 105 -13.30 2.80 -9.66
N GLU A 106 -13.75 2.24 -10.76
CA GLU A 106 -15.18 2.00 -10.99
C GLU A 106 -15.70 0.91 -10.05
N VAL A 107 -14.90 -0.15 -9.78
CA VAL A 107 -15.25 -1.16 -8.78
C VAL A 107 -15.42 -0.49 -7.40
N ALA A 108 -14.49 0.38 -7.00
CA ALA A 108 -14.60 1.11 -5.74
C ALA A 108 -15.87 1.98 -5.69
N ARG A 109 -16.21 2.68 -6.78
CA ARG A 109 -17.46 3.46 -6.87
C ARG A 109 -18.71 2.58 -6.75
N ARG A 110 -18.73 1.43 -7.40
CA ARG A 110 -19.84 0.46 -7.31
C ARG A 110 -19.98 -0.14 -5.91
N SER A 111 -18.88 -0.36 -5.21
CA SER A 111 -18.92 -0.85 -3.83
C SER A 111 -19.65 0.14 -2.92
N ILE A 112 -19.39 1.44 -3.07
CA ILE A 112 -20.10 2.51 -2.35
C ILE A 112 -21.59 2.54 -2.71
N ALA A 113 -21.93 2.21 -3.94
CA ALA A 113 -23.32 2.12 -4.41
C ALA A 113 -24.05 0.82 -4.00
N GLY A 114 -23.37 -0.11 -3.28
CA GLY A 114 -24.00 -1.31 -2.73
C GLY A 114 -23.88 -2.56 -3.61
N ASP A 115 -23.08 -2.55 -4.70
CA ASP A 115 -22.81 -3.76 -5.48
C ASP A 115 -22.05 -4.78 -4.63
N SER A 116 -22.66 -5.93 -4.38
CA SER A 116 -22.12 -6.96 -3.49
C SER A 116 -20.80 -7.57 -3.99
N HIS A 117 -20.62 -7.72 -5.31
CA HIS A 117 -19.39 -8.24 -5.89
C HIS A 117 -18.26 -7.20 -5.78
N ALA A 118 -18.59 -5.93 -5.98
CA ALA A 118 -17.63 -4.83 -5.80
C ALA A 118 -17.22 -4.69 -4.32
N ILE A 119 -18.18 -4.78 -3.39
CA ILE A 119 -17.91 -4.81 -1.95
C ILE A 119 -16.94 -5.94 -1.61
N ALA A 120 -17.21 -7.15 -2.12
CA ALA A 120 -16.34 -8.31 -1.85
C ALA A 120 -14.93 -8.12 -2.39
N SER A 121 -14.77 -7.55 -3.61
CA SER A 121 -13.46 -7.32 -4.21
C SER A 121 -12.66 -6.23 -3.48
N VAL A 122 -13.31 -5.12 -3.13
CA VAL A 122 -12.71 -4.01 -2.39
C VAL A 122 -12.33 -4.43 -0.97
N SER A 123 -13.20 -5.17 -0.28
CA SER A 123 -12.92 -5.68 1.07
C SER A 123 -11.76 -6.68 1.07
N ARG A 124 -11.70 -7.58 0.09
CA ARG A 124 -10.59 -8.53 -0.06
C ARG A 124 -9.26 -7.80 -0.22
N ALA A 125 -9.21 -6.80 -1.09
CA ALA A 125 -8.01 -5.99 -1.32
C ALA A 125 -7.56 -5.24 -0.07
N GLY A 126 -8.50 -4.58 0.63
CA GLY A 126 -8.21 -3.88 1.88
C GLY A 126 -7.70 -4.83 2.96
N HIS A 127 -8.36 -5.98 3.17
CA HIS A 127 -7.95 -6.97 4.16
C HIS A 127 -6.56 -7.55 3.86
N ALA A 128 -6.28 -7.92 2.61
CA ALA A 128 -4.98 -8.44 2.19
C ALA A 128 -3.85 -7.44 2.43
N LEU A 129 -4.06 -6.16 2.08
CA LEU A 129 -3.09 -5.12 2.39
C LEU A 129 -2.92 -4.92 3.89
N GLY A 130 -4.01 -4.87 4.64
CA GLY A 130 -3.96 -4.70 6.09
C GLY A 130 -3.19 -5.83 6.77
N SER A 131 -3.46 -7.08 6.45
CA SER A 131 -2.77 -8.25 7.02
C SER A 131 -1.27 -8.24 6.70
N THR A 132 -0.91 -7.85 5.48
CA THR A 132 0.50 -7.71 5.09
C THR A 132 1.19 -6.58 5.86
N LEU A 133 0.56 -5.41 5.98
CA LEU A 133 1.11 -4.29 6.74
C LEU A 133 1.24 -4.62 8.23
N GLY A 134 0.25 -5.31 8.83
CA GLY A 134 0.32 -5.78 10.22
C GLY A 134 1.51 -6.69 10.46
N SER A 135 1.76 -7.63 9.53
CA SER A 135 2.93 -8.51 9.59
C SER A 135 4.24 -7.76 9.45
N LEU A 136 4.32 -6.78 8.54
CA LEU A 136 5.52 -5.96 8.35
C LEU A 136 5.79 -5.07 9.56
N CYS A 137 4.75 -4.49 10.17
CA CYS A 137 4.90 -3.69 11.37
C CYS A 137 5.44 -4.50 12.57
N ASN A 138 5.18 -5.80 12.64
CA ASN A 138 5.84 -6.67 13.62
C ASN A 138 7.37 -6.79 13.42
N VAL A 139 7.87 -6.45 12.22
CA VAL A 139 9.30 -6.57 11.88
C VAL A 139 10.03 -5.23 12.01
N VAL A 140 9.37 -4.13 11.56
CA VAL A 140 10.01 -2.81 11.49
C VAL A 140 9.55 -1.84 12.57
N ASP A 141 8.45 -2.16 13.28
CA ASP A 141 7.88 -1.41 14.41
C ASP A 141 7.82 0.13 14.15
N PRO A 142 7.11 0.59 13.11
CA PRO A 142 7.07 2.00 12.78
C PRO A 142 6.15 2.76 13.74
N ALA A 143 6.45 4.04 14.01
CA ALA A 143 5.58 4.92 14.79
C ALA A 143 4.25 5.21 14.08
N VAL A 144 4.23 5.12 12.74
CA VAL A 144 3.04 5.36 11.91
C VAL A 144 3.12 4.60 10.58
N VAL A 145 1.97 4.16 10.07
CA VAL A 145 1.83 3.69 8.69
C VAL A 145 1.10 4.75 7.87
N ILE A 146 1.70 5.17 6.76
CA ILE A 146 1.14 6.18 5.86
C ILE A 146 0.64 5.49 4.60
N LEU A 147 -0.64 5.66 4.31
CA LEU A 147 -1.31 5.07 3.15
C LEU A 147 -1.46 6.14 2.07
N SER A 148 -1.03 5.86 0.86
CA SER A 148 -1.08 6.80 -0.25
C SER A 148 -1.46 6.11 -1.55
N GLY A 149 -1.69 6.91 -2.60
CA GLY A 149 -2.11 6.41 -3.91
C GLY A 149 -3.62 6.32 -4.09
N SER A 150 -4.04 6.03 -5.31
CA SER A 150 -5.46 6.12 -5.70
C SER A 150 -6.35 5.07 -5.04
N VAL A 151 -5.82 3.90 -4.73
CA VAL A 151 -6.57 2.81 -4.08
C VAL A 151 -6.86 3.14 -2.61
N ALA A 152 -5.96 3.87 -1.94
CA ALA A 152 -6.21 4.32 -0.58
C ALA A 152 -7.46 5.21 -0.44
N MET A 153 -7.94 5.78 -1.56
CA MET A 153 -9.17 6.58 -1.64
C MET A 153 -10.42 5.77 -2.00
N SER A 154 -10.38 4.43 -1.91
CA SER A 154 -11.51 3.55 -2.27
C SER A 154 -12.69 3.60 -1.30
N GLY A 155 -12.58 4.35 -0.20
CA GLY A 155 -13.67 4.61 0.74
C GLY A 155 -13.73 3.64 1.90
N ARG A 156 -14.79 3.82 2.71
CA ARG A 156 -14.88 3.21 4.05
C ARG A 156 -14.85 1.68 4.06
N ILE A 157 -15.44 1.04 3.05
CA ILE A 157 -15.43 -0.43 2.95
C ILE A 157 -13.99 -0.97 2.88
N TRP A 158 -13.15 -0.32 2.08
CA TRP A 158 -11.74 -0.67 1.96
C TRP A 158 -10.99 -0.38 3.27
N GLU A 159 -11.22 0.79 3.88
CA GLU A 159 -10.57 1.20 5.13
C GLU A 159 -10.89 0.26 6.30
N ASP A 160 -12.17 -0.10 6.47
CA ASP A 160 -12.60 -0.99 7.53
C ASP A 160 -12.00 -2.40 7.35
N ALA A 161 -11.96 -2.89 6.10
CA ALA A 161 -11.33 -4.16 5.78
C ALA A 161 -9.81 -4.13 6.01
N LEU A 162 -9.13 -3.02 5.65
CA LEU A 162 -7.71 -2.82 5.91
C LEU A 162 -7.40 -2.83 7.40
N LYS A 163 -8.16 -2.09 8.21
CA LYS A 163 -8.00 -2.07 9.67
C LYS A 163 -8.21 -3.45 10.28
N SER A 164 -9.23 -4.17 9.82
CA SER A 164 -9.50 -5.54 10.25
C SER A 164 -8.33 -6.48 9.91
N GLY A 165 -7.82 -6.41 8.68
CA GLY A 165 -6.65 -7.19 8.26
C GLY A 165 -5.40 -6.85 9.08
N PHE A 166 -5.14 -5.55 9.32
CA PHE A 166 -4.00 -5.09 10.09
C PHE A 166 -3.99 -5.70 11.51
N VAL A 167 -5.09 -5.54 12.22
CA VAL A 167 -5.23 -6.06 13.61
C VAL A 167 -5.14 -7.58 13.64
N SER A 168 -5.56 -8.29 12.58
CA SER A 168 -5.50 -9.74 12.52
C SER A 168 -4.09 -10.32 12.56
N GLN A 169 -3.09 -9.55 12.13
CA GLN A 169 -1.68 -9.97 12.05
C GLN A 169 -0.75 -9.20 12.97
N ALA A 170 -1.10 -7.97 13.35
CA ALA A 170 -0.29 -7.16 14.23
C ALA A 170 -0.24 -7.74 15.65
N MET A 171 0.96 -7.82 16.23
CA MET A 171 1.11 -8.12 17.65
C MET A 171 0.39 -7.06 18.49
N LYS A 172 -0.06 -7.44 19.68
CA LYS A 172 -0.84 -6.56 20.56
C LYS A 172 -0.25 -5.15 20.76
N PRO A 173 1.07 -4.95 20.98
CA PRO A 173 1.65 -3.62 21.06
C PRO A 173 1.56 -2.84 19.74
N VAL A 174 1.76 -3.53 18.62
CA VAL A 174 1.80 -2.98 17.26
C VAL A 174 0.41 -2.66 16.72
N ALA A 175 -0.62 -3.36 17.19
CA ALA A 175 -2.00 -3.18 16.73
C ALA A 175 -2.56 -1.76 16.95
N ALA A 176 -1.92 -0.97 17.81
CA ALA A 176 -2.27 0.44 18.06
C ALA A 176 -1.56 1.43 17.13
N THR A 177 -0.66 0.97 16.25
CA THR A 177 0.07 1.84 15.32
C THR A 177 -0.92 2.61 14.43
N PRO A 178 -0.84 3.94 14.36
CA PRO A 178 -1.73 4.73 13.53
C PRO A 178 -1.63 4.38 12.05
N LEU A 179 -2.77 4.20 11.39
CA LEU A 179 -2.90 4.06 9.94
C LEU A 179 -3.50 5.37 9.42
N ILE A 180 -2.71 6.19 8.76
CA ILE A 180 -3.12 7.53 8.32
C ILE A 180 -2.95 7.72 6.82
N MET A 181 -3.69 8.67 6.25
CA MET A 181 -3.58 9.00 4.84
C MET A 181 -2.42 9.96 4.59
N GLY A 182 -1.70 9.76 3.49
CA GLY A 182 -0.68 10.68 3.03
C GLY A 182 -1.26 12.08 2.75
N ALA A 183 -0.49 13.11 3.05
CA ALA A 183 -0.92 14.50 2.97
C ALA A 183 -0.54 15.18 1.65
N LEU A 184 0.52 14.72 0.98
CA LEU A 184 1.09 15.39 -0.20
C LEU A 184 0.54 14.88 -1.54
N GLY A 185 -0.18 13.75 -1.52
CA GLY A 185 -0.77 13.16 -2.72
C GLY A 185 0.24 12.94 -3.85
N GLY A 186 -0.11 13.31 -5.08
CA GLY A 186 0.75 13.16 -6.26
C GLY A 186 2.01 14.05 -6.26
N ALA A 187 2.10 15.04 -5.39
CA ALA A 187 3.28 15.89 -5.26
C ALA A 187 4.39 15.28 -4.38
N ALA A 188 4.08 14.25 -3.58
CA ALA A 188 5.02 13.65 -2.65
C ALA A 188 6.35 13.21 -3.29
N PRO A 189 6.39 12.53 -4.47
CA PRO A 189 7.65 12.14 -5.08
C PRO A 189 8.51 13.33 -5.53
N LEU A 190 7.89 14.42 -5.96
CA LEU A 190 8.61 15.63 -6.38
C LEU A 190 9.19 16.41 -5.18
N ILE A 191 8.49 16.37 -4.06
CA ILE A 191 8.92 17.04 -2.82
C ILE A 191 10.04 16.24 -2.13
N GLY A 192 10.01 14.92 -2.23
CA GLY A 192 10.97 14.05 -1.56
C GLY A 192 12.22 13.71 -2.38
N ALA A 193 12.25 14.07 -3.67
CA ALA A 193 13.42 13.92 -4.54
C ALA A 193 14.41 15.07 -4.31
#